data_fb2a42e76687443b779df572c75c1b08
#
_entry.id   fb2a42e76687443b779df572c75c1b08
#
_cell.length_a   1.000
_cell.length_b   1.000
_cell.length_c   1.000
_cell.angle_alpha   90.00
_cell.angle_beta   90.00
_cell.angle_gamma   90.00
#
_symmetry.space_group_name_H-M   'P 1'
#
loop_
_entity.id
_entity.type
_entity.pdbx_description
1 polymer ?
#
loop_
_entity_poly.entity_id
_entity_poly.type
_entity_poly.pdbx_seq_one_letter_code
_entity_poly.pdbx_strand_id
1 'polypeptide(L)'
;MKHLLAGFIVLVFLVSCGNKKPKMDPFTTITEMVDSAGHKADTLQQAEVKEEPQPLEADELFDDFIFNYASDDALQRKRTVFPLPYYNRDTPIKIEERFWKHDYLFTKQNYYTLLFDNENDMDMVGDTTLKSVQVEWIYLKTRMVKKYYFERKEGMWMLEAINLRHIEEGEGENFVDFYTRFVTDSVYQSKHITTPLQFVTIDPDDEFSILETTLDVNQWYAFRPSLPTDRLSNINYGQKNEDTSRTKILKVNGIGNGYSNVFYFRRRGGEWEMYKYEDTSI
;
A
#
# COMPACT_ATOMS: atom_id res chain seq x y z
N MET A 1 -54.35 -59.03 6.12
CA MET A 1 -55.20 -57.90 5.77
C MET A 1 -54.72 -56.65 6.45
N LYS A 2 -54.58 -55.61 5.71
CA LYS A 2 -54.30 -54.20 6.00
C LYS A 2 -52.89 -53.74 5.65
N HIS A 3 -52.84 -53.16 4.51
CA HIS A 3 -51.73 -52.41 3.95
C HIS A 3 -51.55 -51.07 4.68
N LEU A 4 -50.33 -50.71 5.00
CA LEU A 4 -49.98 -49.36 5.44
C LEU A 4 -48.94 -48.84 4.48
N LEU A 5 -49.35 -47.89 3.63
CA LEU A 5 -48.48 -47.07 2.81
C LEU A 5 -47.62 -46.17 3.71
N ALA A 6 -46.33 -46.30 3.67
CA ALA A 6 -45.40 -45.34 4.26
C ALA A 6 -45.03 -44.30 3.17
N GLY A 7 -45.53 -43.08 3.31
CA GLY A 7 -45.17 -41.95 2.49
C GLY A 7 -43.75 -41.47 2.80
N PHE A 8 -42.89 -41.47 1.76
CA PHE A 8 -41.51 -40.99 1.83
C PHE A 8 -41.55 -39.47 1.62
N ILE A 9 -41.42 -38.70 2.70
CA ILE A 9 -41.25 -37.24 2.59
C ILE A 9 -39.78 -37.00 2.34
N VAL A 10 -39.45 -36.61 1.10
CA VAL A 10 -38.12 -36.11 0.74
C VAL A 10 -38.02 -34.65 1.20
N LEU A 11 -37.31 -34.43 2.28
CA LEU A 11 -36.96 -33.10 2.76
C LEU A 11 -35.75 -32.60 1.97
N VAL A 12 -36.00 -31.75 0.98
CA VAL A 12 -34.94 -31.04 0.24
C VAL A 12 -34.42 -29.92 1.12
N PHE A 13 -33.26 -30.15 1.76
CA PHE A 13 -32.49 -29.07 2.40
C PHE A 13 -31.85 -28.21 1.30
N LEU A 14 -32.45 -27.05 1.04
CA LEU A 14 -31.77 -26.00 0.30
C LEU A 14 -30.65 -25.44 1.21
N VAL A 15 -29.44 -25.92 1.01
CA VAL A 15 -28.24 -25.28 1.57
C VAL A 15 -28.05 -23.97 0.80
N SER A 16 -28.54 -22.88 1.37
CA SER A 16 -28.19 -21.54 0.93
C SER A 16 -26.75 -21.28 1.33
N CYS A 17 -25.81 -21.52 0.41
CA CYS A 17 -24.48 -20.99 0.50
C CYS A 17 -24.57 -19.45 0.38
N GLY A 18 -24.61 -18.77 1.52
CA GLY A 18 -24.43 -17.33 1.57
C GLY A 18 -22.99 -17.00 1.20
N ASN A 19 -22.74 -16.77 -0.09
CA ASN A 19 -21.53 -16.10 -0.53
C ASN A 19 -21.51 -14.70 0.10
N LYS A 20 -20.75 -14.56 1.19
CA LYS A 20 -20.31 -13.24 1.65
C LYS A 20 -19.38 -12.70 0.57
N LYS A 21 -19.91 -11.88 -0.33
CA LYS A 21 -19.09 -11.07 -1.23
C LYS A 21 -18.12 -10.29 -0.36
N PRO A 22 -16.81 -10.26 -0.66
CA PRO A 22 -15.90 -9.38 0.01
C PRO A 22 -16.44 -7.95 -0.13
N LYS A 23 -16.41 -7.17 0.95
CA LYS A 23 -16.77 -5.75 0.92
C LYS A 23 -15.76 -5.06 0.02
N MET A 24 -16.14 -4.81 -1.22
CA MET A 24 -15.33 -4.06 -2.17
C MET A 24 -15.13 -2.65 -1.64
N ASP A 25 -13.90 -2.18 -1.64
CA ASP A 25 -13.56 -0.78 -1.41
C ASP A 25 -14.37 0.05 -2.43
N PRO A 26 -15.18 1.03 -1.99
CA PRO A 26 -16.02 1.80 -2.89
C PRO A 26 -15.26 2.52 -4.01
N PHE A 27 -13.93 2.64 -3.88
CA PHE A 27 -13.07 3.27 -4.87
C PHE A 27 -12.44 2.29 -5.87
N THR A 28 -12.40 0.98 -5.59
CA THR A 28 -11.96 -0.02 -6.57
C THR A 28 -12.87 -0.02 -7.81
N THR A 29 -14.15 0.31 -7.61
CA THR A 29 -15.15 0.39 -8.70
C THR A 29 -14.89 1.57 -9.65
N ILE A 30 -14.28 2.65 -9.17
CA ILE A 30 -13.97 3.82 -10.01
C ILE A 30 -12.88 3.48 -11.03
N THR A 31 -11.84 2.76 -10.59
CA THR A 31 -10.75 2.32 -11.47
C THR A 31 -11.25 1.33 -12.54
N GLU A 32 -12.15 0.39 -12.15
CA GLU A 32 -12.72 -0.57 -13.10
C GLU A 32 -13.73 0.06 -14.08
N MET A 33 -14.45 1.12 -13.67
CA MET A 33 -15.37 1.83 -14.56
C MET A 33 -14.65 2.65 -15.63
N VAL A 34 -13.46 3.16 -15.36
CA VAL A 34 -12.65 3.88 -16.36
C VAL A 34 -12.14 2.93 -17.43
N ASP A 35 -11.70 1.73 -17.05
CA ASP A 35 -11.21 0.72 -18.01
C ASP A 35 -12.34 0.12 -18.87
N SER A 36 -13.58 0.08 -18.35
CA SER A 36 -14.73 -0.44 -19.09
C SER A 36 -15.34 0.55 -20.09
N ALA A 37 -15.09 1.85 -19.94
CA ALA A 37 -15.60 2.88 -20.84
C ALA A 37 -14.78 3.03 -22.14
N GLY A 38 -13.61 2.41 -22.23
CA GLY A 38 -12.70 2.50 -23.39
C GLY A 38 -13.07 1.62 -24.60
N HIS A 39 -14.10 0.77 -24.53
CA HIS A 39 -14.42 -0.18 -25.61
C HIS A 39 -15.88 -0.11 -26.04
N LYS A 40 -16.36 1.02 -26.53
CA LYS A 40 -17.50 1.10 -27.49
C LYS A 40 -17.65 2.51 -28.03
N ALA A 41 -17.13 2.77 -29.21
CA ALA A 41 -17.82 3.61 -30.19
C ALA A 41 -17.04 3.65 -31.52
N ASP A 42 -17.44 2.79 -32.42
CA ASP A 42 -17.37 3.09 -33.84
C ASP A 42 -18.54 4.03 -34.14
N THR A 43 -18.29 5.30 -34.37
CA THR A 43 -19.08 6.18 -35.24
C THR A 43 -18.26 7.44 -35.51
N LEU A 44 -17.90 7.60 -36.77
CA LEU A 44 -17.22 8.75 -37.35
C LEU A 44 -17.96 10.07 -37.06
N GLN A 45 -17.47 10.85 -36.13
CA GLN A 45 -17.62 12.31 -36.11
C GLN A 45 -16.24 12.87 -35.81
N GLN A 46 -15.76 13.74 -36.71
CA GLN A 46 -14.58 14.57 -36.46
C GLN A 46 -14.81 15.37 -35.18
N ALA A 47 -14.37 14.80 -34.06
CA ALA A 47 -14.20 15.55 -32.82
C ALA A 47 -12.88 16.31 -32.96
N GLU A 48 -12.91 17.63 -32.76
CA GLU A 48 -11.72 18.42 -32.48
C GLU A 48 -10.88 17.63 -31.46
N VAL A 49 -9.69 17.23 -31.85
CA VAL A 49 -8.68 16.70 -30.93
C VAL A 49 -8.35 17.86 -29.99
N LYS A 50 -9.02 17.93 -28.86
CA LYS A 50 -8.51 18.73 -27.75
C LYS A 50 -7.16 18.13 -27.42
N GLU A 51 -6.08 18.84 -27.74
CA GLU A 51 -4.75 18.51 -27.25
C GLU A 51 -4.86 18.37 -25.73
N GLU A 52 -4.62 17.16 -25.22
CA GLU A 52 -4.49 16.96 -23.78
C GLU A 52 -3.38 17.91 -23.29
N PRO A 53 -3.63 18.69 -22.22
CA PRO A 53 -2.59 19.58 -21.71
C PRO A 53 -1.37 18.74 -21.36
N GLN A 54 -0.22 19.12 -21.89
CA GLN A 54 1.05 18.43 -21.60
C GLN A 54 1.27 18.44 -20.10
N PRO A 55 1.52 17.28 -19.46
CA PRO A 55 1.83 17.23 -18.03
C PRO A 55 3.04 18.10 -17.73
N LEU A 56 3.04 18.78 -16.61
CA LEU A 56 4.25 19.40 -16.08
C LEU A 56 5.27 18.28 -15.77
N GLU A 57 6.56 18.52 -15.88
CA GLU A 57 7.60 17.51 -15.57
C GLU A 57 7.40 16.87 -14.20
N ALA A 58 6.98 17.65 -13.20
CA ALA A 58 6.65 17.18 -11.85
C ALA A 58 5.42 16.25 -11.77
N ASP A 59 4.64 16.14 -12.84
CA ASP A 59 3.49 15.22 -12.92
C ASP A 59 3.82 13.94 -13.71
N GLU A 60 5.02 13.78 -14.25
CA GLU A 60 5.41 12.57 -14.98
C GLU A 60 5.56 11.38 -14.04
N LEU A 61 6.32 11.56 -12.96
CA LEU A 61 6.46 10.58 -11.89
C LEU A 61 5.56 10.97 -10.72
N PHE A 62 4.86 9.99 -10.17
CA PHE A 62 4.01 10.24 -9.01
C PHE A 62 4.83 10.67 -7.79
N ASP A 63 6.02 10.13 -7.61
CA ASP A 63 6.91 10.47 -6.49
C ASP A 63 7.30 11.95 -6.51
N ASP A 64 7.67 12.50 -7.65
CA ASP A 64 7.99 13.92 -7.75
C ASP A 64 6.78 14.80 -7.46
N PHE A 65 5.61 14.40 -7.97
CA PHE A 65 4.37 15.10 -7.69
C PHE A 65 4.01 15.08 -6.21
N ILE A 66 4.05 13.92 -5.54
CA ILE A 66 3.54 13.79 -4.16
C ILE A 66 4.37 14.58 -3.15
N PHE A 67 5.71 14.68 -3.34
CA PHE A 67 6.55 15.52 -2.50
C PHE A 67 6.23 17.01 -2.66
N ASN A 68 6.02 17.48 -3.89
CA ASN A 68 5.61 18.86 -4.16
C ASN A 68 4.22 19.13 -3.59
N TYR A 69 3.25 18.24 -3.84
CA TYR A 69 1.89 18.31 -3.33
C TYR A 69 1.84 18.40 -1.80
N ALA A 70 2.64 17.60 -1.11
CA ALA A 70 2.68 17.57 0.35
C ALA A 70 3.43 18.77 0.96
N SER A 71 4.29 19.45 0.20
CA SER A 71 5.12 20.55 0.70
C SER A 71 4.50 21.93 0.46
N ASP A 72 3.66 22.09 -0.57
CA ASP A 72 3.07 23.36 -1.01
C ASP A 72 1.53 23.39 -0.81
N ASP A 73 1.04 24.24 0.11
CA ASP A 73 -0.40 24.40 0.40
C ASP A 73 -1.20 24.89 -0.81
N ALA A 74 -0.64 25.78 -1.63
CA ALA A 74 -1.36 26.31 -2.79
C ALA A 74 -1.48 25.23 -3.89
N LEU A 75 -0.42 24.47 -4.14
CA LEU A 75 -0.44 23.34 -5.04
C LEU A 75 -1.41 22.27 -4.52
N GLN A 76 -1.37 21.96 -3.23
CA GLN A 76 -2.25 20.98 -2.60
C GLN A 76 -3.73 21.31 -2.80
N ARG A 77 -4.13 22.58 -2.58
CA ARG A 77 -5.50 23.04 -2.85
C ARG A 77 -5.86 22.92 -4.33
N LYS A 78 -4.97 23.36 -5.22
CA LYS A 78 -5.18 23.30 -6.66
C LYS A 78 -5.34 21.89 -7.20
N ARG A 79 -4.66 20.93 -6.57
CA ARG A 79 -4.62 19.51 -6.97
C ARG A 79 -5.52 18.62 -6.11
N THR A 80 -6.49 19.20 -5.42
CA THR A 80 -7.51 18.49 -4.64
C THR A 80 -8.88 18.83 -5.19
N VAL A 81 -9.71 17.82 -5.45
CA VAL A 81 -11.09 18.01 -5.89
C VAL A 81 -11.95 18.41 -4.70
N PHE A 82 -12.66 19.54 -4.79
CA PHE A 82 -13.59 20.00 -3.75
C PHE A 82 -15.03 20.08 -4.26
N PRO A 83 -16.02 19.73 -3.42
CA PRO A 83 -15.88 19.19 -2.06
C PRO A 83 -15.29 17.79 -2.06
N LEU A 84 -14.20 17.60 -1.29
CA LEU A 84 -13.46 16.33 -1.25
C LEU A 84 -14.26 15.25 -0.51
N PRO A 85 -14.57 14.11 -1.13
CA PRO A 85 -15.16 12.97 -0.45
C PRO A 85 -14.20 12.42 0.62
N TYR A 86 -14.70 12.28 1.85
CA TYR A 86 -13.97 11.63 2.93
C TYR A 86 -14.85 10.59 3.59
N TYR A 87 -14.42 9.35 3.55
CA TYR A 87 -15.08 8.24 4.21
C TYR A 87 -14.38 7.96 5.54
N ASN A 88 -15.04 8.33 6.63
CA ASN A 88 -14.56 8.03 7.98
C ASN A 88 -15.24 6.74 8.45
N ARG A 89 -14.58 5.61 8.26
CA ARG A 89 -15.16 4.28 8.40
C ARG A 89 -16.34 4.13 7.43
N ASP A 90 -17.56 3.93 7.95
CA ASP A 90 -18.78 3.80 7.13
C ASP A 90 -19.52 5.14 6.93
N THR A 91 -18.99 6.25 7.47
CA THR A 91 -19.65 7.57 7.42
C THR A 91 -19.07 8.43 6.31
N PRO A 92 -19.81 8.70 5.24
CA PRO A 92 -19.37 9.61 4.19
C PRO A 92 -19.47 11.06 4.66
N ILE A 93 -18.40 11.81 4.46
CA ILE A 93 -18.29 13.25 4.78
C ILE A 93 -17.77 13.96 3.52
N LYS A 94 -18.09 15.22 3.36
CA LYS A 94 -17.53 16.10 2.32
C LYS A 94 -16.73 17.20 2.97
N ILE A 95 -15.49 17.37 2.55
CA ILE A 95 -14.62 18.44 3.02
C ILE A 95 -14.68 19.56 2.00
N GLU A 96 -15.29 20.68 2.40
CA GLU A 96 -15.29 21.89 1.60
C GLU A 96 -13.89 22.52 1.59
N GLU A 97 -13.51 23.21 0.51
CA GLU A 97 -12.19 23.81 0.35
C GLU A 97 -11.80 24.74 1.52
N ARG A 98 -12.74 25.53 2.02
CA ARG A 98 -12.52 26.43 3.18
C ARG A 98 -12.16 25.71 4.48
N PHE A 99 -12.48 24.43 4.60
CA PHE A 99 -12.16 23.61 5.77
C PHE A 99 -10.94 22.71 5.55
N TRP A 100 -10.39 22.72 4.33
CA TRP A 100 -9.16 21.99 4.04
C TRP A 100 -8.00 22.55 4.85
N LYS A 101 -7.27 21.64 5.50
CA LYS A 101 -6.03 21.98 6.19
C LYS A 101 -4.89 21.29 5.47
N HIS A 102 -3.80 22.02 5.27
CA HIS A 102 -2.59 21.47 4.66
C HIS A 102 -2.17 20.17 5.33
N ASP A 103 -2.12 19.09 4.57
CA ASP A 103 -1.69 17.77 5.01
C ASP A 103 -0.28 17.49 4.48
N TYR A 104 0.69 17.57 5.36
CA TYR A 104 2.11 17.37 5.00
C TYR A 104 2.44 15.94 4.64
N LEU A 105 1.49 15.01 4.73
CA LEU A 105 1.73 13.58 4.54
C LEU A 105 3.00 13.15 5.31
N PHE A 106 3.93 12.49 4.62
CA PHE A 106 5.20 12.03 5.23
C PHE A 106 6.35 13.05 5.15
N THR A 107 6.19 14.20 4.49
CA THR A 107 7.30 15.16 4.22
C THR A 107 7.85 15.85 5.47
N LYS A 108 7.14 15.80 6.59
CA LYS A 108 7.64 16.31 7.89
C LYS A 108 8.35 15.23 8.73
N GLN A 109 8.56 14.05 8.17
CA GLN A 109 9.32 12.98 8.82
C GLN A 109 10.76 12.94 8.27
N ASN A 110 11.64 12.24 8.97
CA ASN A 110 13.01 12.01 8.50
C ASN A 110 13.08 10.85 7.48
N TYR A 111 12.01 10.09 7.34
CA TYR A 111 11.90 8.96 6.43
C TYR A 111 10.44 8.72 6.03
N TYR A 112 10.25 7.97 4.96
CA TYR A 112 8.97 7.36 4.58
C TYR A 112 9.16 5.87 4.33
N THR A 113 8.07 5.11 4.31
CA THR A 113 8.11 3.68 4.08
C THR A 113 7.26 3.29 2.87
N LEU A 114 7.67 2.22 2.21
CA LEU A 114 6.94 1.57 1.11
C LEU A 114 6.79 0.09 1.41
N LEU A 115 5.65 -0.49 1.07
CA LEU A 115 5.35 -1.91 1.22
C LEU A 115 5.07 -2.54 -0.14
N PHE A 116 5.79 -3.61 -0.45
CA PHE A 116 5.62 -4.40 -1.66
C PHE A 116 5.39 -5.87 -1.32
N ASP A 117 4.72 -6.60 -2.20
CA ASP A 117 4.52 -8.03 -2.06
C ASP A 117 5.66 -8.85 -2.72
N ASN A 118 6.32 -8.28 -3.70
CA ASN A 118 7.48 -8.88 -4.37
C ASN A 118 8.45 -7.81 -4.90
N GLU A 119 9.65 -8.23 -5.30
CA GLU A 119 10.70 -7.32 -5.77
C GLU A 119 10.35 -6.62 -7.09
N ASN A 120 9.60 -7.27 -7.99
CA ASN A 120 9.21 -6.68 -9.26
C ASN A 120 8.28 -5.48 -9.09
N ASP A 121 7.50 -5.46 -7.98
CA ASP A 121 6.61 -4.32 -7.69
C ASP A 121 7.39 -3.05 -7.38
N MET A 122 8.66 -3.16 -6.98
CA MET A 122 9.52 -2.00 -6.68
C MET A 122 9.83 -1.16 -7.92
N ASP A 123 9.79 -1.76 -9.11
CA ASP A 123 10.03 -1.05 -10.38
C ASP A 123 8.87 -0.12 -10.75
N MET A 124 7.68 -0.32 -10.16
CA MET A 124 6.51 0.53 -10.41
C MET A 124 6.70 1.97 -9.93
N VAL A 125 7.65 2.22 -9.05
CA VAL A 125 8.00 3.58 -8.58
C VAL A 125 8.41 4.49 -9.76
N GLY A 126 9.07 3.93 -10.77
CA GLY A 126 9.50 4.64 -11.97
C GLY A 126 8.50 4.65 -13.13
N ASP A 127 7.27 4.13 -12.93
CA ASP A 127 6.29 4.03 -14.02
C ASP A 127 5.57 5.36 -14.27
N THR A 128 5.84 5.95 -15.43
CA THR A 128 5.21 7.21 -15.87
C THR A 128 3.82 7.02 -16.48
N THR A 129 3.38 5.78 -16.68
CA THR A 129 2.10 5.46 -17.34
C THR A 129 0.94 5.30 -16.36
N LEU A 130 1.22 5.36 -15.05
CA LEU A 130 0.22 5.21 -14.00
C LEU A 130 -0.91 6.23 -14.14
N LYS A 131 -2.14 5.78 -13.93
CA LYS A 131 -3.35 6.62 -13.95
C LYS A 131 -3.96 6.82 -12.58
N SER A 132 -3.69 5.93 -11.65
CA SER A 132 -4.16 6.00 -10.27
C SER A 132 -3.08 5.52 -9.30
N VAL A 133 -2.95 6.20 -8.16
CA VAL A 133 -2.02 5.86 -7.09
C VAL A 133 -2.70 6.12 -5.75
N GLN A 134 -2.43 5.30 -4.75
CA GLN A 134 -2.94 5.49 -3.40
C GLN A 134 -1.77 5.79 -2.45
N VAL A 135 -1.85 6.88 -1.71
CA VAL A 135 -0.95 7.13 -0.57
C VAL A 135 -1.64 6.66 0.69
N GLU A 136 -0.95 5.92 1.52
CA GLU A 136 -1.53 5.27 2.69
C GLU A 136 -0.77 5.62 3.97
N TRP A 137 -1.54 5.79 5.05
CA TRP A 137 -1.05 5.73 6.41
C TRP A 137 -1.57 4.49 7.09
N ILE A 138 -0.69 3.62 7.54
CA ILE A 138 -1.01 2.39 8.27
C ILE A 138 -0.69 2.64 9.74
N TYR A 139 -1.71 2.81 10.57
CA TYR A 139 -1.57 3.05 12.00
C TYR A 139 -1.51 1.72 12.74
N LEU A 140 -0.33 1.38 13.25
CA LEU A 140 -0.04 0.06 13.81
C LEU A 140 -0.88 -0.24 15.06
N LYS A 141 -0.94 0.71 16.00
CA LYS A 141 -1.65 0.52 17.29
C LYS A 141 -3.17 0.44 17.17
N THR A 142 -3.74 1.22 16.26
CA THR A 142 -5.20 1.30 16.10
C THR A 142 -5.73 0.39 15.02
N ARG A 143 -4.85 -0.27 14.26
CA ARG A 143 -5.19 -1.11 13.11
C ARG A 143 -6.11 -0.38 12.12
N MET A 144 -5.76 0.88 11.83
CA MET A 144 -6.47 1.72 10.89
C MET A 144 -5.58 1.98 9.66
N VAL A 145 -6.20 2.13 8.52
CA VAL A 145 -5.53 2.62 7.32
C VAL A 145 -6.27 3.85 6.80
N LYS A 146 -5.52 4.93 6.55
CA LYS A 146 -6.02 6.13 5.87
C LYS A 146 -5.43 6.15 4.48
N LYS A 147 -6.30 6.12 3.47
CA LYS A 147 -5.93 6.09 2.06
C LYS A 147 -6.31 7.40 1.40
N TYR A 148 -5.40 7.95 0.62
CA TYR A 148 -5.59 9.09 -0.25
C TYR A 148 -5.57 8.59 -1.68
N TYR A 149 -6.64 8.80 -2.43
CA TYR A 149 -6.80 8.32 -3.80
C TYR A 149 -6.46 9.42 -4.78
N PHE A 150 -5.40 9.21 -5.53
CA PHE A 150 -4.97 10.11 -6.58
C PHE A 150 -5.27 9.51 -7.94
N GLU A 151 -5.83 10.32 -8.83
CA GLU A 151 -6.06 9.97 -10.22
C GLU A 151 -5.39 11.00 -11.14
N ARG A 152 -4.90 10.53 -12.29
CA ARG A 152 -4.31 11.38 -13.31
C ARG A 152 -5.40 11.83 -14.28
N LYS A 153 -5.78 13.11 -14.19
CA LYS A 153 -6.81 13.75 -15.04
C LYS A 153 -6.17 14.79 -15.93
N GLU A 154 -6.36 14.67 -17.23
CA GLU A 154 -5.78 15.60 -18.22
C GLU A 154 -4.26 15.80 -18.00
N GLY A 155 -3.56 14.70 -17.73
CA GLY A 155 -2.12 14.69 -17.46
C GLY A 155 -1.70 15.15 -16.07
N MET A 156 -2.61 15.57 -15.21
CA MET A 156 -2.32 16.11 -13.88
C MET A 156 -2.82 15.18 -12.77
N TRP A 157 -2.00 14.97 -11.75
CA TRP A 157 -2.42 14.23 -10.56
C TRP A 157 -3.37 15.06 -9.69
N MET A 158 -4.51 14.47 -9.31
CA MET A 158 -5.55 15.09 -8.50
C MET A 158 -5.91 14.18 -7.32
N LEU A 159 -6.03 14.73 -6.11
CA LEU A 159 -6.63 14.02 -4.97
C LEU A 159 -8.15 14.00 -5.14
N GLU A 160 -8.73 12.80 -5.25
CA GLU A 160 -10.15 12.59 -5.53
C GLU A 160 -10.96 12.22 -4.28
N ALA A 161 -10.33 11.52 -3.34
CA ALA A 161 -11.01 11.06 -2.14
C ALA A 161 -10.03 10.67 -1.04
N ILE A 162 -10.55 10.61 0.20
CA ILE A 162 -9.85 10.05 1.36
C ILE A 162 -10.74 8.99 2.00
N ASN A 163 -10.15 7.87 2.42
CA ASN A 163 -10.82 6.82 3.16
C ASN A 163 -10.03 6.47 4.42
N LEU A 164 -10.69 6.44 5.57
CA LEU A 164 -10.17 5.92 6.83
C LEU A 164 -10.98 4.71 7.25
N ARG A 165 -10.35 3.54 7.30
CA ARG A 165 -11.02 2.29 7.66
C ARG A 165 -10.17 1.44 8.58
N HIS A 166 -10.78 0.43 9.19
CA HIS A 166 -10.05 -0.63 9.87
C HIS A 166 -9.34 -1.53 8.85
N ILE A 167 -8.18 -2.04 9.24
CA ILE A 167 -7.53 -3.12 8.51
C ILE A 167 -8.39 -4.36 8.68
N GLU A 168 -8.78 -4.98 7.56
CA GLU A 168 -9.64 -6.17 7.58
C GLU A 168 -8.89 -7.37 8.16
N GLU A 169 -9.63 -8.22 8.87
CA GLU A 169 -9.13 -9.50 9.35
C GLU A 169 -9.22 -10.51 8.21
N GLY A 170 -8.07 -11.06 7.81
CA GLY A 170 -7.98 -12.15 6.84
C GLY A 170 -7.80 -13.51 7.53
N GLU A 171 -7.69 -14.57 6.74
CA GLU A 171 -7.29 -15.89 7.24
C GLU A 171 -5.79 -15.90 7.57
N GLY A 172 -5.46 -16.12 8.84
CA GLY A 172 -4.09 -16.17 9.36
C GLY A 172 -3.58 -14.83 9.90
N GLU A 173 -2.32 -14.83 10.36
CA GLU A 173 -1.70 -13.62 10.93
C GLU A 173 -1.48 -12.57 9.82
N ASN A 174 -2.14 -11.41 9.96
CA ASN A 174 -1.94 -10.28 9.06
C ASN A 174 -0.51 -9.73 9.23
N PHE A 175 0.13 -9.28 8.13
CA PHE A 175 1.48 -8.72 8.18
C PHE A 175 1.61 -7.53 9.13
N VAL A 176 0.59 -6.68 9.24
CA VAL A 176 0.61 -5.52 10.15
C VAL A 176 0.63 -5.96 11.62
N ASP A 177 -0.10 -7.01 11.97
CA ASP A 177 -0.10 -7.57 13.33
C ASP A 177 1.25 -8.21 13.66
N PHE A 178 1.79 -9.01 12.74
CA PHE A 178 3.13 -9.55 12.83
C PHE A 178 4.16 -8.43 13.00
N TYR A 179 4.17 -7.43 12.10
CA TYR A 179 5.13 -6.34 12.12
C TYR A 179 5.06 -5.55 13.42
N THR A 180 3.85 -5.27 13.92
CA THR A 180 3.66 -4.57 15.19
C THR A 180 4.33 -5.31 16.35
N ARG A 181 4.17 -6.63 16.44
CA ARG A 181 4.84 -7.46 17.44
C ARG A 181 6.35 -7.53 17.19
N PHE A 182 6.74 -7.71 15.94
CA PHE A 182 8.15 -7.79 15.54
C PHE A 182 8.96 -6.56 15.96
N VAL A 183 8.40 -5.36 15.88
CA VAL A 183 9.12 -4.12 16.25
C VAL A 183 9.01 -3.74 17.71
N THR A 184 8.05 -4.30 18.47
CA THR A 184 7.80 -3.94 19.87
C THR A 184 8.27 -5.00 20.87
N ASP A 185 8.45 -6.25 20.44
CA ASP A 185 8.85 -7.38 21.31
C ASP A 185 10.14 -8.01 20.78
N SER A 186 11.25 -7.77 21.49
CA SER A 186 12.57 -8.29 21.09
C SER A 186 12.67 -9.80 21.17
N VAL A 187 11.94 -10.45 22.09
CA VAL A 187 11.90 -11.92 22.18
C VAL A 187 11.14 -12.51 21.01
N TYR A 188 10.03 -11.90 20.64
CA TYR A 188 9.30 -12.27 19.44
C TYR A 188 10.14 -12.04 18.18
N GLN A 189 10.78 -10.87 18.06
CA GLN A 189 11.66 -10.53 16.94
C GLN A 189 12.75 -11.59 16.75
N SER A 190 13.45 -11.98 17.81
CA SER A 190 14.56 -12.95 17.71
C SER A 190 14.13 -14.31 17.18
N LYS A 191 12.89 -14.72 17.42
CA LYS A 191 12.33 -16.00 16.93
C LYS A 191 11.86 -15.94 15.48
N HIS A 192 11.65 -14.73 14.96
CA HIS A 192 11.13 -14.47 13.62
C HIS A 192 12.18 -13.84 12.69
N ILE A 193 13.44 -14.06 13.00
CA ILE A 193 14.60 -13.76 12.14
C ILE A 193 15.28 -15.08 11.79
N THR A 194 15.51 -15.30 10.49
CA THR A 194 16.25 -16.49 10.06
C THR A 194 17.69 -16.43 10.55
N THR A 195 18.24 -17.58 10.90
CA THR A 195 19.65 -17.68 11.30
C THR A 195 20.34 -18.69 10.38
N PRO A 196 21.32 -18.26 9.58
CA PRO A 196 21.80 -16.88 9.45
C PRO A 196 20.82 -15.98 8.67
N LEU A 197 20.77 -14.69 9.00
CA LEU A 197 20.07 -13.64 8.27
C LEU A 197 20.92 -13.20 7.08
N GLN A 198 20.39 -13.17 5.87
CA GLN A 198 21.09 -12.57 4.72
C GLN A 198 21.22 -11.05 4.95
N PHE A 199 22.42 -10.52 4.74
CA PHE A 199 22.72 -9.11 4.91
C PHE A 199 23.45 -8.57 3.68
N VAL A 200 22.96 -7.46 3.18
CA VAL A 200 23.51 -6.73 2.03
C VAL A 200 23.81 -5.30 2.47
N THR A 201 24.99 -4.81 2.18
CA THR A 201 25.40 -3.44 2.50
C THR A 201 26.40 -2.92 1.46
N ILE A 202 26.72 -1.64 1.53
CA ILE A 202 27.80 -1.06 0.75
C ILE A 202 29.13 -1.60 1.30
N ASP A 203 30.03 -1.98 0.39
CA ASP A 203 31.36 -2.46 0.79
C ASP A 203 32.15 -1.30 1.45
N PRO A 204 32.63 -1.47 2.70
CA PRO A 204 33.37 -0.41 3.38
C PRO A 204 34.70 -0.08 2.72
N ASP A 205 35.25 -0.98 1.90
CA ASP A 205 36.52 -0.78 1.17
C ASP A 205 36.31 -0.23 -0.24
N ASP A 206 35.07 -0.30 -0.78
CA ASP A 206 34.70 0.21 -2.10
C ASP A 206 33.24 0.66 -2.13
N GLU A 207 33.00 1.96 -1.99
CA GLU A 207 31.66 2.58 -1.95
C GLU A 207 30.77 2.34 -3.19
N PHE A 208 31.36 1.86 -4.29
CA PHE A 208 30.65 1.50 -5.52
C PHE A 208 30.29 0.02 -5.57
N SER A 209 30.70 -0.76 -4.60
CA SER A 209 30.46 -2.20 -4.52
C SER A 209 29.49 -2.57 -3.42
N ILE A 210 28.81 -3.70 -3.62
CA ILE A 210 27.90 -4.27 -2.64
C ILE A 210 28.55 -5.47 -1.99
N LEU A 211 28.54 -5.50 -0.66
CA LEU A 211 28.95 -6.64 0.16
C LEU A 211 27.73 -7.46 0.56
N GLU A 212 27.72 -8.71 0.15
CA GLU A 212 26.72 -9.69 0.58
C GLU A 212 27.34 -10.61 1.65
N THR A 213 26.73 -10.71 2.80
CA THR A 213 27.16 -11.52 3.92
C THR A 213 25.97 -12.03 4.74
N THR A 214 26.22 -12.56 5.92
CA THR A 214 25.17 -13.01 6.82
C THR A 214 25.41 -12.50 8.24
N LEU A 215 24.33 -12.31 8.99
CA LEU A 215 24.33 -11.94 10.39
C LEU A 215 23.72 -13.05 11.24
N ASP A 216 24.27 -13.28 12.42
CA ASP A 216 23.54 -13.98 13.46
C ASP A 216 22.60 -13.01 14.22
N VAL A 217 21.72 -13.56 15.06
CA VAL A 217 20.73 -12.73 15.78
C VAL A 217 21.39 -11.71 16.72
N ASN A 218 22.56 -12.00 17.29
CA ASN A 218 23.26 -11.07 18.17
C ASN A 218 23.85 -9.92 17.36
N GLN A 219 24.43 -10.24 16.20
CA GLN A 219 24.93 -9.22 15.26
C GLN A 219 23.78 -8.34 14.76
N TRP A 220 22.61 -8.93 14.42
CA TRP A 220 21.42 -8.16 14.10
C TRP A 220 21.11 -7.11 15.16
N TYR A 221 21.08 -7.48 16.43
CA TYR A 221 20.80 -6.53 17.52
C TYR A 221 21.84 -5.43 17.68
N ALA A 222 23.08 -5.67 17.24
CA ALA A 222 24.14 -4.65 17.25
C ALA A 222 24.01 -3.65 16.08
N PHE A 223 23.50 -4.09 14.93
CA PHE A 223 23.48 -3.29 13.69
C PHE A 223 22.09 -2.80 13.28
N ARG A 224 21.02 -3.38 13.86
CA ARG A 224 19.66 -3.05 13.43
C ARG A 224 19.35 -1.55 13.54
N PRO A 225 18.70 -0.99 12.52
CA PRO A 225 18.21 0.38 12.58
C PRO A 225 16.98 0.49 13.50
N SER A 226 16.61 1.74 13.82
CA SER A 226 15.33 2.01 14.48
C SER A 226 14.18 1.76 13.50
N LEU A 227 13.35 0.78 13.82
CA LEU A 227 12.17 0.45 13.02
C LEU A 227 10.96 1.32 13.41
N PRO A 228 10.10 1.71 12.47
CA PRO A 228 8.85 2.42 12.76
C PRO A 228 7.93 1.62 13.68
N THR A 229 7.50 2.20 14.82
CA THR A 229 6.66 1.52 15.82
C THR A 229 5.25 2.09 15.96
N ASP A 230 4.97 3.21 15.33
CA ASP A 230 3.68 3.91 15.45
C ASP A 230 2.84 3.79 14.20
N ARG A 231 3.42 4.07 13.05
CA ARG A 231 2.77 4.03 11.75
C ARG A 231 3.76 3.79 10.61
N LEU A 232 3.26 3.22 9.52
CA LEU A 232 3.96 3.14 8.25
C LEU A 232 3.28 4.07 7.24
N SER A 233 4.05 4.73 6.38
CA SER A 233 3.51 5.24 5.12
C SER A 233 3.60 4.15 4.07
N ASN A 234 2.80 4.25 3.04
CA ASN A 234 2.90 3.42 1.85
C ASN A 234 2.42 4.21 0.63
N ILE A 235 2.99 3.91 -0.52
CA ILE A 235 2.47 4.37 -1.81
C ILE A 235 2.16 3.11 -2.62
N ASN A 236 0.88 2.95 -2.92
CA ASN A 236 0.40 1.86 -3.75
C ASN A 236 0.29 2.37 -5.20
N TYR A 237 1.20 1.93 -6.05
CA TYR A 237 1.29 2.28 -7.47
C TYR A 237 0.39 1.40 -8.37
N GLY A 238 -0.50 0.63 -7.77
CA GLY A 238 -1.35 -0.34 -8.47
C GLY A 238 -0.94 -1.79 -8.24
N GLN A 239 0.12 -2.03 -7.44
CA GLN A 239 0.45 -3.38 -7.00
C GLN A 239 -0.70 -3.97 -6.20
N LYS A 240 -0.99 -5.25 -6.44
CA LYS A 240 -1.97 -5.99 -5.68
C LYS A 240 -1.44 -6.26 -4.28
N ASN A 241 -2.05 -5.67 -3.26
CA ASN A 241 -1.83 -6.09 -1.88
C ASN A 241 -2.74 -7.29 -1.61
N GLU A 242 -2.21 -8.48 -1.82
CA GLU A 242 -2.97 -9.71 -1.56
C GLU A 242 -2.80 -10.10 -0.08
N ASP A 243 -3.93 -10.31 0.62
CA ASP A 243 -3.90 -10.87 1.99
C ASP A 243 -3.30 -12.28 2.03
N THR A 244 -3.27 -12.95 0.87
CA THR A 244 -2.64 -14.26 0.64
C THR A 244 -1.17 -14.20 0.30
N SER A 245 -0.58 -13.01 0.19
CA SER A 245 0.85 -12.86 -0.13
C SER A 245 1.72 -13.63 0.86
N ARG A 246 2.74 -14.31 0.31
CA ARG A 246 3.72 -15.06 1.09
C ARG A 246 5.00 -14.29 1.36
N THR A 247 5.13 -13.11 0.77
CA THR A 247 6.28 -12.22 0.91
C THR A 247 5.82 -10.81 1.17
N LYS A 248 6.61 -10.05 1.93
CA LYS A 248 6.47 -8.61 2.11
C LYS A 248 7.85 -7.98 2.14
N ILE A 249 7.99 -6.86 1.47
CA ILE A 249 9.21 -6.06 1.45
C ILE A 249 8.86 -4.70 2.03
N LEU A 250 9.51 -4.35 3.11
CA LEU A 250 9.41 -3.03 3.72
C LEU A 250 10.66 -2.23 3.36
N LYS A 251 10.50 -1.22 2.53
CA LYS A 251 11.56 -0.26 2.22
C LYS A 251 11.40 0.99 3.09
N VAL A 252 12.49 1.47 3.68
CA VAL A 252 12.54 2.68 4.49
C VAL A 252 13.53 3.63 3.84
N ASN A 253 13.03 4.72 3.30
CA ASN A 253 13.83 5.72 2.60
C ASN A 253 13.92 6.99 3.43
N GLY A 254 15.11 7.54 3.54
CA GLY A 254 15.33 8.83 4.15
C GLY A 254 14.77 10.00 3.33
N ILE A 255 14.41 11.07 4.01
CA ILE A 255 14.01 12.32 3.37
C ILE A 255 15.13 13.33 3.58
N GLY A 256 15.92 13.53 2.52
CA GLY A 256 17.07 14.46 2.54
C GLY A 256 18.25 14.02 3.41
N ASN A 257 18.41 12.72 3.67
CA ASN A 257 19.45 12.20 4.58
C ASN A 257 20.01 10.84 4.14
N GLY A 258 20.13 10.47 2.97
CA GLY A 258 20.80 9.26 2.49
C GLY A 258 20.43 7.90 3.14
N TYR A 259 19.43 7.86 4.03
CA TYR A 259 19.02 6.64 4.72
C TYR A 259 18.27 5.71 3.75
N SER A 260 18.69 4.46 3.64
CA SER A 260 18.10 3.48 2.72
C SER A 260 18.21 2.07 3.31
N ASN A 261 17.09 1.52 3.73
CA ASN A 261 17.00 0.19 4.33
C ASN A 261 15.87 -0.61 3.70
N VAL A 262 16.10 -1.91 3.46
CA VAL A 262 15.08 -2.82 2.93
C VAL A 262 15.03 -4.09 3.78
N PHE A 263 13.83 -4.43 4.24
CA PHE A 263 13.56 -5.60 5.08
C PHE A 263 12.67 -6.56 4.29
N TYR A 264 13.13 -7.80 4.14
CA TYR A 264 12.45 -8.84 3.39
C TYR A 264 11.86 -9.87 4.33
N PHE A 265 10.56 -10.02 4.26
CA PHE A 265 9.79 -10.96 5.06
C PHE A 265 9.16 -12.03 4.16
N ARG A 266 9.06 -13.24 4.67
CA ARG A 266 8.32 -14.33 4.03
C ARG A 266 7.49 -15.10 5.04
N ARG A 267 6.46 -15.77 4.53
CA ARG A 267 5.63 -16.66 5.35
C ARG A 267 6.11 -18.09 5.16
N ARG A 268 6.51 -18.73 6.25
CA ARG A 268 6.94 -20.13 6.30
C ARG A 268 6.16 -20.88 7.38
N GLY A 269 5.49 -21.99 7.00
CA GLY A 269 4.70 -22.76 7.97
C GLY A 269 3.50 -22.01 8.56
N GLY A 270 3.05 -20.93 7.90
CA GLY A 270 1.96 -20.06 8.39
C GLY A 270 2.43 -18.83 9.17
N GLU A 271 3.69 -18.78 9.58
CA GLU A 271 4.28 -17.70 10.35
C GLU A 271 5.17 -16.81 9.48
N TRP A 272 5.23 -15.51 9.80
CA TRP A 272 6.12 -14.57 9.15
C TRP A 272 7.52 -14.63 9.76
N GLU A 273 8.55 -14.54 8.92
CA GLU A 273 9.96 -14.43 9.34
C GLU A 273 10.70 -13.42 8.45
N MET A 274 11.63 -12.65 9.02
CA MET A 274 12.56 -11.84 8.26
C MET A 274 13.73 -12.71 7.82
N TYR A 275 14.04 -12.72 6.51
CA TYR A 275 15.08 -13.58 5.96
C TYR A 275 16.23 -12.84 5.29
N LYS A 276 16.03 -11.55 4.94
CA LYS A 276 17.05 -10.71 4.32
C LYS A 276 16.89 -9.26 4.82
N TYR A 277 18.00 -8.58 4.97
CA TYR A 277 18.08 -7.17 5.31
C TYR A 277 19.13 -6.50 4.43
N GLU A 278 18.82 -5.34 3.90
CA GLU A 278 19.73 -4.49 3.14
C GLU A 278 19.87 -3.13 3.81
N ASP A 279 21.11 -2.66 3.97
CA ASP A 279 21.44 -1.32 4.42
C ASP A 279 22.38 -0.69 3.38
N THR A 280 21.81 0.17 2.56
CA THR A 280 22.52 0.94 1.53
C THR A 280 22.52 2.43 1.86
N SER A 281 22.41 2.76 3.17
CA SER A 281 22.49 4.14 3.66
C SER A 281 23.87 4.74 3.40
N ILE A 282 23.89 6.05 3.02
CA ILE A 282 25.09 6.81 2.69
C ILE A 282 25.31 7.91 3.72
#